data_adf6c8eb0bdb5d2533c592e3426a7ec5
#
_entry.id   adf6c8eb0bdb5d2533c592e3426a7ec5
#
_cell.length_a   1.000
_cell.length_b   1.000
_cell.length_c   1.000
_cell.angle_alpha   90.00
_cell.angle_beta   90.00
_cell.angle_gamma   90.00
#
_symmetry.space_group_name_H-M   'P 1'
#
loop_
_entity.id
_entity.type
_entity.pdbx_description
1 polymer ?
#
loop_
_entity_poly.entity_id
_entity_poly.type
_entity_poly.pdbx_seq_one_letter_code
_entity_poly.pdbx_strand_id
1 'polypeptide(L)'
;TRFDDICEIFKRYDCTFSLGDSLRPGCQHDASDAAQLAELHTLGELTRRAWKHDVQVMVEGPGHVPLDQIEFNVKKQMEECSEAPFYVLGPLVTDIAPGYDHITSAIGAAMAGWHGTAMLCYVTPKEHLGLPNAEDVREGLIAYKIAAHAADIARHRPGARDRDDELSRARYNFDWNKQFELSLDPERAKEYHDETLPADIYKQAEFCSMCGPKHCPMQTKITDEDLEGLEKVLETKAGAAELTPVKLDKAD
;
A
#
# COMPACT_ATOMS: atom_id res chain seq x y z
N THR A 1 -3.36 30.06 -19.65
CA THR A 1 -3.53 31.51 -19.85
C THR A 1 -4.64 32.12 -18.99
N ARG A 2 -5.62 31.35 -18.49
CA ARG A 2 -6.74 31.80 -17.68
C ARG A 2 -6.74 31.20 -16.26
N PHE A 3 -5.59 30.81 -15.74
CA PHE A 3 -5.50 30.09 -14.49
C PHE A 3 -5.99 30.92 -13.27
N ASP A 4 -5.65 32.20 -13.22
CA ASP A 4 -6.11 33.07 -12.14
C ASP A 4 -7.63 33.26 -12.14
N ASP A 5 -8.26 33.36 -13.33
CA ASP A 5 -9.73 33.45 -13.45
C ASP A 5 -10.38 32.14 -12.89
N ILE A 6 -9.74 30.99 -13.11
CA ILE A 6 -10.21 29.71 -12.55
C ILE A 6 -10.03 29.70 -11.04
N CYS A 7 -8.91 30.23 -10.52
CA CYS A 7 -8.68 30.37 -9.08
C CYS A 7 -9.79 31.22 -8.41
N GLU A 8 -10.21 32.31 -9.02
CA GLU A 8 -11.31 33.13 -8.47
C GLU A 8 -12.64 32.35 -8.42
N ILE A 9 -12.92 31.51 -9.41
CA ILE A 9 -14.09 30.64 -9.41
C ILE A 9 -13.97 29.58 -8.32
N PHE A 10 -12.82 28.92 -8.20
CA PHE A 10 -12.56 27.86 -7.22
C PHE A 10 -12.65 28.40 -5.79
N LYS A 11 -12.07 29.56 -5.52
CA LYS A 11 -12.22 30.27 -4.25
C LYS A 11 -13.69 30.54 -3.90
N ARG A 12 -14.49 31.01 -4.87
CA ARG A 12 -15.89 31.28 -4.66
C ARG A 12 -16.72 30.07 -4.24
N TYR A 13 -16.39 28.89 -4.78
CA TYR A 13 -17.14 27.66 -4.57
C TYR A 13 -16.43 26.68 -3.63
N ASP A 14 -15.34 27.09 -2.97
CA ASP A 14 -14.54 26.26 -2.08
C ASP A 14 -14.08 24.95 -2.74
N CYS A 15 -13.58 25.07 -3.98
CA CYS A 15 -13.09 23.95 -4.76
C CYS A 15 -11.58 23.77 -4.57
N THR A 16 -11.12 22.54 -4.67
CA THR A 16 -9.70 22.17 -4.66
C THR A 16 -9.24 21.82 -6.07
N PHE A 17 -8.06 22.28 -6.48
CA PHE A 17 -7.43 21.79 -7.69
C PHE A 17 -6.88 20.37 -7.48
N SER A 18 -7.14 19.50 -8.46
CA SER A 18 -6.30 18.35 -8.76
C SER A 18 -5.49 18.72 -9.99
N LEU A 19 -4.25 19.15 -9.78
CA LEU A 19 -3.38 19.58 -10.89
C LEU A 19 -2.80 18.34 -11.56
N GLY A 20 -3.29 18.07 -12.76
CA GLY A 20 -3.09 16.82 -13.47
C GLY A 20 -1.73 16.70 -14.14
N ASP A 21 -1.48 15.49 -14.57
CA ASP A 21 -0.26 14.91 -15.07
C ASP A 21 -0.43 14.40 -16.52
N SER A 22 -0.68 15.30 -17.44
CA SER A 22 -0.90 14.97 -18.85
C SER A 22 0.32 14.30 -19.50
N LEU A 23 1.50 14.51 -18.95
CA LEU A 23 2.78 13.94 -19.38
C LEU A 23 3.31 12.86 -18.43
N ARG A 24 2.44 12.28 -17.60
CA ARG A 24 2.85 11.15 -16.74
C ARG A 24 3.33 9.98 -17.58
N PRO A 25 4.33 9.20 -17.12
CA PRO A 25 4.80 8.01 -17.80
C PRO A 25 3.66 7.01 -18.07
N GLY A 26 3.48 6.65 -19.33
CA GLY A 26 2.54 5.62 -19.79
C GLY A 26 3.18 4.24 -19.94
N CYS A 27 4.48 4.15 -19.76
CA CYS A 27 5.28 2.92 -19.72
C CYS A 27 6.58 3.18 -18.95
N GLN A 28 7.29 2.11 -18.58
CA GLN A 28 8.56 2.22 -17.84
C GLN A 28 9.63 3.06 -18.55
N HIS A 29 9.59 3.06 -19.88
CA HIS A 29 10.56 3.78 -20.69
C HIS A 29 10.48 5.31 -20.54
N ASP A 30 9.31 5.84 -20.21
CA ASP A 30 9.06 7.28 -20.08
C ASP A 30 9.32 7.77 -18.64
N ALA A 31 9.60 6.87 -17.71
CA ALA A 31 9.76 7.21 -16.31
C ALA A 31 10.89 8.21 -16.07
N SER A 32 10.58 9.26 -15.32
CA SER A 32 11.54 10.31 -14.92
C SER A 32 12.18 11.04 -16.10
N ASP A 33 11.52 11.05 -17.26
CA ASP A 33 12.02 11.74 -18.44
C ASP A 33 11.90 13.28 -18.31
N ALA A 34 12.46 13.99 -19.27
CA ALA A 34 12.46 15.44 -19.28
C ALA A 34 11.03 16.03 -19.38
N ALA A 35 10.11 15.35 -20.04
CA ALA A 35 8.74 15.81 -20.19
C ALA A 35 7.97 15.70 -18.87
N GLN A 36 8.05 14.56 -18.19
CA GLN A 36 7.47 14.36 -16.87
C GLN A 36 7.99 15.38 -15.85
N LEU A 37 9.32 15.58 -15.81
CA LEU A 37 9.92 16.50 -14.82
C LEU A 37 9.63 17.97 -15.14
N ALA A 38 9.53 18.36 -16.40
CA ALA A 38 9.13 19.71 -16.79
C ALA A 38 7.66 19.99 -16.44
N GLU A 39 6.77 19.00 -16.60
CA GLU A 39 5.39 19.13 -16.15
C GLU A 39 5.35 19.30 -14.62
N LEU A 40 6.06 18.46 -13.87
CA LEU A 40 6.10 18.56 -12.41
C LEU A 40 6.56 19.95 -11.93
N HIS A 41 7.58 20.50 -12.57
CA HIS A 41 8.02 21.88 -12.29
C HIS A 41 6.89 22.89 -12.53
N THR A 42 6.19 22.78 -13.65
CA THR A 42 5.04 23.64 -13.98
C THR A 42 3.89 23.50 -12.96
N LEU A 43 3.62 22.26 -12.52
CA LEU A 43 2.61 22.02 -11.48
C LEU A 43 2.99 22.68 -10.15
N GLY A 44 4.28 22.70 -9.81
CA GLY A 44 4.80 23.45 -8.67
C GLY A 44 4.57 24.96 -8.78
N GLU A 45 4.78 25.55 -9.97
CA GLU A 45 4.48 26.96 -10.21
C GLU A 45 2.98 27.25 -10.06
N LEU A 46 2.12 26.40 -10.62
CA LEU A 46 0.66 26.54 -10.54
C LEU A 46 0.16 26.34 -9.11
N THR A 47 0.75 25.43 -8.34
CA THR A 47 0.46 25.23 -6.93
C THR A 47 0.67 26.52 -6.14
N ARG A 48 1.88 27.10 -6.22
CA ARG A 48 2.20 28.37 -5.54
C ARG A 48 1.29 29.52 -5.98
N ARG A 49 0.86 29.50 -7.25
CA ARG A 49 -0.06 30.51 -7.80
C ARG A 49 -1.47 30.33 -7.25
N ALA A 50 -2.01 29.11 -7.18
CA ALA A 50 -3.33 28.83 -6.59
C ALA A 50 -3.38 29.23 -5.10
N TRP A 51 -2.32 28.93 -4.35
CA TRP A 51 -2.25 29.29 -2.93
C TRP A 51 -2.29 30.82 -2.69
N LYS A 52 -1.75 31.63 -3.61
CA LYS A 52 -1.90 33.10 -3.52
C LYS A 52 -3.35 33.56 -3.63
N HIS A 53 -4.22 32.74 -4.20
CA HIS A 53 -5.66 32.97 -4.27
C HIS A 53 -6.43 32.28 -3.14
N ASP A 54 -5.77 31.68 -2.14
CA ASP A 54 -6.37 30.86 -1.07
C ASP A 54 -7.12 29.63 -1.61
N VAL A 55 -6.66 29.03 -2.70
CA VAL A 55 -7.24 27.83 -3.29
C VAL A 55 -6.38 26.61 -2.96
N GLN A 56 -7.02 25.56 -2.44
CA GLN A 56 -6.36 24.29 -2.13
C GLN A 56 -5.93 23.56 -3.40
N VAL A 57 -4.84 22.80 -3.30
CA VAL A 57 -4.26 22.06 -4.40
C VAL A 57 -3.85 20.68 -3.92
N MET A 58 -4.13 19.64 -4.71
CA MET A 58 -3.36 18.42 -4.75
C MET A 58 -2.72 18.28 -6.14
N VAL A 59 -1.56 17.64 -6.21
CA VAL A 59 -0.79 17.44 -7.44
C VAL A 59 -0.90 15.99 -7.82
N GLU A 60 -1.24 15.71 -9.07
CA GLU A 60 -1.22 14.35 -9.61
C GLU A 60 0.18 13.99 -10.13
N GLY A 61 0.49 12.72 -10.12
CA GLY A 61 1.83 12.27 -10.48
C GLY A 61 1.88 10.82 -10.94
N PRO A 62 3.09 10.26 -11.08
CA PRO A 62 3.42 9.37 -12.16
C PRO A 62 2.62 8.06 -12.15
N GLY A 63 2.43 7.52 -13.38
CA GLY A 63 1.82 6.22 -13.63
C GLY A 63 2.83 5.08 -13.59
N HIS A 64 3.65 4.95 -14.63
CA HIS A 64 4.64 3.87 -14.74
C HIS A 64 6.01 4.34 -14.27
N VAL A 65 6.52 3.78 -13.18
CA VAL A 65 7.84 4.12 -12.62
C VAL A 65 8.50 2.88 -12.05
N PRO A 66 9.75 2.55 -12.46
CA PRO A 66 10.52 1.48 -11.84
C PRO A 66 10.62 1.65 -10.33
N LEU A 67 10.64 0.55 -9.60
CA LEU A 67 10.58 0.54 -8.13
C LEU A 67 11.65 1.42 -7.48
N ASP A 68 12.88 1.39 -8.00
CA ASP A 68 14.04 2.14 -7.53
C ASP A 68 13.94 3.66 -7.77
N GLN A 69 13.05 4.12 -8.64
CA GLN A 69 12.85 5.54 -8.94
C GLN A 69 11.68 6.18 -8.20
N ILE A 70 10.87 5.41 -7.48
CA ILE A 70 9.68 5.92 -6.80
C ILE A 70 10.06 6.93 -5.72
N GLU A 71 11.05 6.62 -4.88
CA GLU A 71 11.52 7.54 -3.85
C GLU A 71 11.97 8.88 -4.44
N PHE A 72 12.73 8.84 -5.53
CA PHE A 72 13.17 10.04 -6.24
C PHE A 72 11.97 10.87 -6.70
N ASN A 73 10.98 10.26 -7.33
CA ASN A 73 9.80 10.97 -7.84
C ASN A 73 8.98 11.62 -6.73
N VAL A 74 8.79 10.94 -5.59
CA VAL A 74 8.05 11.49 -4.45
C VAL A 74 8.81 12.65 -3.82
N LYS A 75 10.12 12.50 -3.59
CA LYS A 75 10.96 13.59 -3.04
C LYS A 75 11.02 14.78 -3.98
N LYS A 76 11.13 14.54 -5.28
CA LYS A 76 11.15 15.60 -6.28
C LYS A 76 9.85 16.41 -6.31
N GLN A 77 8.70 15.73 -6.18
CA GLN A 77 7.41 16.42 -6.06
C GLN A 77 7.34 17.27 -4.79
N MET A 78 7.77 16.76 -3.65
CA MET A 78 7.78 17.52 -2.40
C MET A 78 8.61 18.80 -2.55
N GLU A 79 9.77 18.71 -3.19
CA GLU A 79 10.66 19.83 -3.46
C GLU A 79 9.99 20.85 -4.42
N GLU A 80 9.55 20.41 -5.59
CA GLU A 80 9.03 21.28 -6.65
C GLU A 80 7.67 21.89 -6.29
N CYS A 81 6.81 21.13 -5.61
CA CYS A 81 5.44 21.52 -5.30
C CYS A 81 5.24 21.97 -3.85
N SER A 82 6.34 22.24 -3.10
CA SER A 82 6.29 22.76 -1.74
C SER A 82 5.44 21.89 -0.79
N GLU A 83 5.61 20.56 -0.87
CA GLU A 83 4.90 19.56 -0.08
C GLU A 83 3.36 19.54 -0.27
N ALA A 84 2.84 20.09 -1.38
CA ALA A 84 1.44 19.92 -1.72
C ALA A 84 1.06 18.44 -1.76
N PRO A 85 -0.15 18.05 -1.30
CA PRO A 85 -0.58 16.66 -1.32
C PRO A 85 -0.36 16.02 -2.68
N PHE A 86 0.34 14.88 -2.71
CA PHE A 86 0.67 14.14 -3.92
C PHE A 86 -0.29 12.98 -4.12
N TYR A 87 -0.91 12.91 -5.30
CA TYR A 87 -1.85 11.88 -5.73
C TYR A 87 -1.26 11.13 -6.90
N VAL A 88 -0.98 9.85 -6.75
CA VAL A 88 -0.27 9.05 -7.76
C VAL A 88 -1.13 7.92 -8.31
N LEU A 89 -0.97 7.61 -9.59
CA LEU A 89 -1.55 6.43 -10.23
C LEU A 89 -0.59 5.26 -10.10
N GLY A 90 -0.77 4.45 -9.10
CA GLY A 90 0.16 3.39 -8.80
C GLY A 90 1.25 3.85 -7.84
N PRO A 91 2.50 3.88 -8.30
CA PRO A 91 3.01 3.61 -9.65
C PRO A 91 3.09 2.13 -10.05
N LEU A 92 2.90 1.85 -11.34
CA LEU A 92 3.12 0.54 -11.92
C LEU A 92 4.63 0.31 -12.05
N VAL A 93 5.15 -0.71 -11.37
CA VAL A 93 6.61 -0.96 -11.27
C VAL A 93 7.20 -1.80 -12.40
N THR A 94 6.35 -2.34 -13.25
CA THR A 94 6.71 -3.12 -14.44
C THR A 94 5.57 -3.13 -15.45
N ASP A 95 5.89 -3.29 -16.74
CA ASP A 95 4.92 -3.29 -17.84
C ASP A 95 4.55 -4.71 -18.33
N ILE A 96 5.18 -5.76 -17.78
CA ILE A 96 5.05 -7.12 -18.32
C ILE A 96 3.79 -7.87 -17.91
N ALA A 97 2.92 -7.28 -17.13
CA ALA A 97 1.81 -7.98 -16.51
C ALA A 97 0.41 -7.38 -16.84
N PRO A 98 0.03 -7.20 -18.12
CA PRO A 98 -1.32 -6.82 -18.46
C PRO A 98 -2.35 -7.77 -17.86
N GLY A 99 -3.43 -7.24 -17.28
CA GLY A 99 -4.41 -8.01 -16.53
C GLY A 99 -4.10 -8.15 -15.03
N TYR A 100 -2.91 -7.74 -14.60
CA TYR A 100 -2.45 -7.75 -13.21
C TYR A 100 -1.93 -6.37 -12.76
N ASP A 101 -2.34 -5.31 -13.46
CA ASP A 101 -1.86 -3.96 -13.18
C ASP A 101 -2.23 -3.47 -11.78
N HIS A 102 -3.32 -3.96 -11.19
CA HIS A 102 -3.67 -3.72 -9.79
C HIS A 102 -2.62 -4.27 -8.80
N ILE A 103 -1.91 -5.34 -9.15
CA ILE A 103 -0.83 -5.91 -8.34
C ILE A 103 0.46 -5.12 -8.55
N THR A 104 0.87 -4.91 -9.80
CA THR A 104 2.13 -4.20 -10.11
C THR A 104 2.11 -2.77 -9.56
N SER A 105 0.96 -2.12 -9.64
CA SER A 105 0.75 -0.77 -9.13
C SER A 105 0.61 -0.72 -7.62
N ALA A 106 0.01 -1.72 -6.96
CA ALA A 106 -0.06 -1.78 -5.50
C ALA A 106 1.33 -1.88 -4.85
N ILE A 107 2.28 -2.57 -5.50
CA ILE A 107 3.69 -2.61 -5.07
C ILE A 107 4.27 -1.20 -5.05
N GLY A 108 4.13 -0.46 -6.15
CA GLY A 108 4.60 0.92 -6.25
C GLY A 108 3.85 1.88 -5.33
N ALA A 109 2.54 1.67 -5.17
CA ALA A 109 1.71 2.46 -4.26
C ALA A 109 2.17 2.36 -2.80
N ALA A 110 2.54 1.16 -2.34
CA ALA A 110 3.09 0.96 -1.00
C ALA A 110 4.41 1.73 -0.83
N MET A 111 5.31 1.68 -1.82
CA MET A 111 6.55 2.45 -1.81
C MET A 111 6.30 3.95 -1.84
N ALA A 112 5.43 4.44 -2.72
CA ALA A 112 5.09 5.85 -2.81
C ALA A 112 4.46 6.37 -1.51
N GLY A 113 3.53 5.60 -0.93
CA GLY A 113 2.92 5.91 0.35
C GLY A 113 3.93 5.97 1.49
N TRP A 114 4.88 5.03 1.53
CA TRP A 114 5.97 5.03 2.51
C TRP A 114 6.82 6.29 2.42
N HIS A 115 7.13 6.74 1.20
CA HIS A 115 7.97 7.94 0.98
C HIS A 115 7.22 9.27 1.09
N GLY A 116 5.89 9.29 1.26
CA GLY A 116 5.16 10.50 1.61
C GLY A 116 3.99 10.89 0.70
N THR A 117 3.67 10.08 -0.30
CA THR A 117 2.46 10.30 -1.11
C THR A 117 1.22 10.35 -0.21
N ALA A 118 0.34 11.32 -0.48
CA ALA A 118 -0.85 11.58 0.32
C ALA A 118 -2.07 10.77 -0.11
N MET A 119 -2.21 10.52 -1.41
CA MET A 119 -3.36 9.80 -1.99
C MET A 119 -2.89 8.82 -3.06
N LEU A 120 -3.57 7.68 -3.13
CA LEU A 120 -3.29 6.61 -4.08
C LEU A 120 -4.51 6.42 -4.99
N CYS A 121 -4.34 6.59 -6.30
CA CYS A 121 -5.33 6.23 -7.29
C CYS A 121 -5.29 4.72 -7.50
N TYR A 122 -6.39 4.01 -7.19
CA TYR A 122 -6.43 2.57 -7.41
C TYR A 122 -6.43 2.24 -8.91
N VAL A 123 -5.87 1.09 -9.22
CA VAL A 123 -5.80 0.51 -10.56
C VAL A 123 -6.56 -0.80 -10.55
N THR A 124 -7.32 -1.08 -11.61
CA THR A 124 -8.06 -2.33 -11.75
C THR A 124 -7.27 -3.37 -12.55
N PRO A 125 -7.65 -4.66 -12.51
CA PRO A 125 -7.06 -5.67 -13.40
C PRO A 125 -7.18 -5.34 -14.89
N LYS A 126 -8.16 -4.50 -15.26
CA LYS A 126 -8.43 -4.13 -16.65
C LYS A 126 -7.76 -2.84 -17.12
N GLU A 127 -6.90 -2.25 -16.30
CA GLU A 127 -6.13 -1.08 -16.73
C GLU A 127 -5.42 -1.37 -18.06
N HIS A 128 -5.43 -0.41 -18.97
CA HIS A 128 -4.91 -0.52 -20.34
C HIS A 128 -5.61 -1.52 -21.28
N LEU A 129 -6.59 -2.32 -20.78
CA LEU A 129 -7.22 -3.39 -21.55
C LEU A 129 -8.70 -3.15 -21.84
N GLY A 130 -9.44 -2.54 -20.92
CA GLY A 130 -10.88 -2.34 -21.10
C GLY A 130 -11.56 -1.68 -19.93
N LEU A 131 -12.88 -1.49 -20.04
CA LEU A 131 -13.68 -0.90 -18.98
C LEU A 131 -13.88 -1.89 -17.82
N PRO A 132 -13.58 -1.50 -16.59
CA PRO A 132 -13.78 -2.36 -15.43
C PRO A 132 -15.29 -2.51 -15.09
N ASN A 133 -15.66 -3.67 -14.61
CA ASN A 133 -16.94 -3.90 -13.93
C ASN A 133 -16.79 -3.69 -12.41
N ALA A 134 -17.88 -3.87 -11.65
CA ALA A 134 -17.87 -3.64 -10.20
C ALA A 134 -16.89 -4.56 -9.45
N GLU A 135 -16.71 -5.82 -9.89
CA GLU A 135 -15.77 -6.75 -9.25
C GLU A 135 -14.33 -6.36 -9.55
N ASP A 136 -14.00 -5.94 -10.76
CA ASP A 136 -12.68 -5.42 -11.10
C ASP A 136 -12.32 -4.19 -10.22
N VAL A 137 -13.30 -3.31 -9.99
CA VAL A 137 -13.14 -2.15 -9.11
C VAL A 137 -12.89 -2.57 -7.67
N ARG A 138 -13.67 -3.54 -7.15
CA ARG A 138 -13.49 -4.10 -5.81
C ARG A 138 -12.11 -4.68 -5.64
N GLU A 139 -11.63 -5.48 -6.60
CA GLU A 139 -10.31 -6.11 -6.56
C GLU A 139 -9.19 -5.07 -6.52
N GLY A 140 -9.25 -4.06 -7.40
CA GLY A 140 -8.29 -2.96 -7.41
C GLY A 140 -8.31 -2.18 -6.10
N LEU A 141 -9.50 -1.89 -5.56
CA LEU A 141 -9.64 -1.16 -4.30
C LEU A 141 -9.06 -1.93 -3.10
N ILE A 142 -9.28 -3.25 -3.03
CA ILE A 142 -8.69 -4.08 -1.98
C ILE A 142 -7.16 -4.08 -2.08
N ALA A 143 -6.61 -4.26 -3.28
CA ALA A 143 -5.15 -4.20 -3.49
C ALA A 143 -4.55 -2.88 -2.98
N TYR A 144 -5.22 -1.77 -3.25
CA TYR A 144 -4.76 -0.45 -2.81
C TYR A 144 -4.95 -0.17 -1.33
N LYS A 145 -5.99 -0.72 -0.70
CA LYS A 145 -6.11 -0.69 0.76
C LYS A 145 -4.98 -1.45 1.44
N ILE A 146 -4.55 -2.58 0.86
CA ILE A 146 -3.39 -3.33 1.36
C ILE A 146 -2.11 -2.50 1.20
N ALA A 147 -1.89 -1.88 0.05
CA ALA A 147 -0.73 -1.04 -0.22
C ALA A 147 -0.65 0.16 0.75
N ALA A 148 -1.76 0.88 0.92
CA ALA A 148 -1.84 2.02 1.82
C ALA A 148 -1.59 1.62 3.28
N HIS A 149 -2.18 0.50 3.71
CA HIS A 149 -1.99 -0.01 5.07
C HIS A 149 -0.54 -0.42 5.33
N ALA A 150 0.10 -1.11 4.38
CA ALA A 150 1.52 -1.45 4.47
C ALA A 150 2.41 -0.20 4.58
N ALA A 151 2.09 0.86 3.83
CA ALA A 151 2.79 2.14 3.90
C ALA A 151 2.60 2.82 5.27
N ASP A 152 1.40 2.80 5.83
CA ASP A 152 1.12 3.38 7.15
C ASP A 152 1.88 2.66 8.27
N ILE A 153 1.98 1.33 8.21
CA ILE A 153 2.83 0.54 9.13
C ILE A 153 4.30 0.95 8.98
N ALA A 154 4.81 1.00 7.75
CA ALA A 154 6.21 1.36 7.48
C ALA A 154 6.55 2.80 7.92
N ARG A 155 5.58 3.69 7.92
CA ARG A 155 5.70 5.06 8.44
C ARG A 155 5.52 5.17 9.96
N HIS A 156 5.29 4.09 10.65
CA HIS A 156 5.02 4.05 12.10
C HIS A 156 3.88 5.01 12.51
N ARG A 157 2.83 5.09 11.70
CA ARG A 157 1.68 5.92 12.05
C ARG A 157 1.00 5.37 13.29
N PRO A 158 0.63 6.25 14.26
CA PRO A 158 -0.04 5.81 15.47
C PRO A 158 -1.30 4.98 15.16
N GLY A 159 -1.41 3.80 15.77
CA GLY A 159 -2.54 2.89 15.60
C GLY A 159 -2.55 2.08 14.29
N ALA A 160 -1.59 2.28 13.38
CA ALA A 160 -1.57 1.56 12.10
C ALA A 160 -1.47 0.03 12.28
N ARG A 161 -0.76 -0.43 13.31
CA ARG A 161 -0.55 -1.86 13.58
C ARG A 161 -1.62 -2.52 14.46
N ASP A 162 -2.48 -1.76 15.11
CA ASP A 162 -3.40 -2.30 16.13
C ASP A 162 -4.27 -3.43 15.57
N ARG A 163 -4.78 -3.27 14.36
CA ARG A 163 -5.59 -4.28 13.68
C ARG A 163 -4.79 -5.52 13.31
N ASP A 164 -3.55 -5.38 12.85
CA ASP A 164 -2.66 -6.51 12.54
C ASP A 164 -2.29 -7.28 13.81
N ASP A 165 -1.99 -6.58 14.90
CA ASP A 165 -1.66 -7.20 16.16
C ASP A 165 -2.85 -7.97 16.74
N GLU A 166 -4.08 -7.43 16.64
CA GLU A 166 -5.30 -8.12 17.02
C GLU A 166 -5.56 -9.35 16.15
N LEU A 167 -5.39 -9.22 14.82
CA LEU A 167 -5.54 -10.33 13.89
C LEU A 167 -4.46 -11.40 14.13
N SER A 168 -3.24 -11.00 14.48
CA SER A 168 -2.16 -11.92 14.83
C SER A 168 -2.50 -12.76 16.08
N ARG A 169 -3.10 -12.13 17.11
CA ARG A 169 -3.60 -12.86 18.29
C ARG A 169 -4.73 -13.83 17.91
N ALA A 170 -5.67 -13.39 17.07
CA ALA A 170 -6.74 -14.25 16.58
C ALA A 170 -6.19 -15.45 15.77
N ARG A 171 -5.15 -15.24 14.95
CA ARG A 171 -4.46 -16.32 14.21
C ARG A 171 -3.76 -17.29 15.14
N TYR A 172 -3.05 -16.78 16.15
CA TYR A 172 -2.36 -17.62 17.14
C TYR A 172 -3.33 -18.53 17.88
N ASN A 173 -4.53 -18.00 18.21
CA ASN A 173 -5.57 -18.74 18.93
C ASN A 173 -6.50 -19.55 18.02
N PHE A 174 -6.30 -19.56 16.71
CA PHE A 174 -7.19 -20.16 15.72
C PHE A 174 -8.66 -19.66 15.82
N ASP A 175 -8.85 -18.42 16.27
CA ASP A 175 -10.17 -17.77 16.26
C ASP A 175 -10.52 -17.31 14.83
N TRP A 176 -11.11 -18.20 14.07
CA TRP A 176 -11.46 -17.96 12.67
C TRP A 176 -12.46 -16.82 12.50
N ASN A 177 -13.47 -16.75 13.38
CA ASN A 177 -14.47 -15.71 13.29
C ASN A 177 -13.84 -14.32 13.47
N LYS A 178 -12.96 -14.18 14.43
CA LYS A 178 -12.25 -12.93 14.68
C LYS A 178 -11.27 -12.59 13.53
N GLN A 179 -10.63 -13.60 12.94
CA GLN A 179 -9.78 -13.40 11.77
C GLN A 179 -10.57 -12.86 10.58
N PHE A 180 -11.78 -13.37 10.31
CA PHE A 180 -12.63 -12.86 9.24
C PHE A 180 -13.12 -11.45 9.54
N GLU A 181 -13.60 -11.17 10.75
CA GLU A 181 -14.02 -9.83 11.18
C GLU A 181 -12.93 -8.77 10.97
N LEU A 182 -11.69 -9.11 11.29
CA LEU A 182 -10.55 -8.20 11.18
C LEU A 182 -9.96 -8.12 9.77
N SER A 183 -10.33 -9.00 8.83
CA SER A 183 -9.79 -9.00 7.48
C SER A 183 -10.32 -7.83 6.64
N LEU A 184 -9.55 -7.37 5.64
CA LEU A 184 -10.00 -6.33 4.71
C LEU A 184 -11.14 -6.80 3.80
N ASP A 185 -11.19 -8.11 3.53
CA ASP A 185 -12.23 -8.77 2.73
C ASP A 185 -12.74 -10.02 3.48
N PRO A 186 -13.65 -9.83 4.46
CA PRO A 186 -14.11 -10.91 5.31
C PRO A 186 -14.88 -11.98 4.57
N GLU A 187 -15.64 -11.62 3.54
CA GLU A 187 -16.44 -12.55 2.74
C GLU A 187 -15.52 -13.51 1.98
N ARG A 188 -14.56 -12.97 1.25
CA ARG A 188 -13.56 -13.76 0.50
C ARG A 188 -12.69 -14.63 1.42
N ALA A 189 -12.27 -14.07 2.56
CA ALA A 189 -11.48 -14.82 3.53
C ALA A 189 -12.22 -16.03 4.08
N LYS A 190 -13.51 -15.86 4.41
CA LYS A 190 -14.37 -16.92 4.89
C LYS A 190 -14.66 -17.96 3.80
N GLU A 191 -15.02 -17.52 2.60
CA GLU A 191 -15.25 -18.40 1.45
C GLU A 191 -14.06 -19.32 1.20
N TYR A 192 -12.86 -18.78 1.09
CA TYR A 192 -11.64 -19.54 0.85
C TYR A 192 -11.29 -20.50 1.98
N HIS A 193 -11.54 -20.10 3.24
CA HIS A 193 -11.35 -20.98 4.37
C HIS A 193 -12.30 -22.18 4.34
N ASP A 194 -13.57 -21.94 4.02
CA ASP A 194 -14.64 -22.94 4.12
C ASP A 194 -14.70 -23.86 2.89
N GLU A 195 -14.24 -23.40 1.71
CA GLU A 195 -14.40 -24.07 0.41
C GLU A 195 -13.88 -25.52 0.40
N THR A 196 -12.75 -25.77 1.04
CA THR A 196 -12.07 -27.07 1.00
C THR A 196 -12.21 -27.90 2.28
N LEU A 197 -12.99 -27.43 3.25
CA LEU A 197 -13.23 -28.17 4.50
C LEU A 197 -14.42 -29.13 4.33
N PRO A 198 -14.25 -30.44 4.60
CA PRO A 198 -15.23 -31.46 4.26
C PRO A 198 -16.50 -31.45 5.13
N ALA A 199 -16.46 -30.80 6.29
CA ALA A 199 -17.60 -30.68 7.19
C ALA A 199 -17.51 -29.45 8.10
N ASP A 200 -18.65 -28.96 8.55
CA ASP A 200 -18.74 -27.74 9.37
C ASP A 200 -17.97 -27.82 10.69
N ILE A 201 -17.79 -29.01 11.25
CA ILE A 201 -17.00 -29.22 12.47
C ILE A 201 -15.54 -28.79 12.30
N TYR A 202 -15.01 -28.82 11.08
CA TYR A 202 -13.61 -28.42 10.81
C TYR A 202 -13.45 -26.90 10.63
N LYS A 203 -14.53 -26.16 10.45
CA LYS A 203 -14.50 -24.71 10.27
C LYS A 203 -14.06 -23.93 11.53
N GLN A 204 -14.10 -24.61 12.70
CA GLN A 204 -13.63 -24.07 13.97
C GLN A 204 -12.39 -24.81 14.50
N ALA A 205 -11.78 -25.65 13.67
CA ALA A 205 -10.63 -26.44 14.10
C ALA A 205 -9.34 -25.60 14.15
N GLU A 206 -8.38 -26.03 14.97
CA GLU A 206 -7.07 -25.40 15.11
C GLU A 206 -6.13 -25.71 13.92
N PHE A 207 -6.67 -25.70 12.71
CA PHE A 207 -5.94 -25.84 11.45
C PHE A 207 -6.81 -25.37 10.27
N CYS A 208 -6.19 -25.09 9.13
CA CYS A 208 -6.87 -24.91 7.85
C CYS A 208 -6.52 -26.07 6.90
N SER A 209 -7.24 -26.18 5.79
CA SER A 209 -7.04 -27.23 4.79
C SER A 209 -5.65 -27.21 4.14
N MET A 210 -4.95 -26.07 4.13
CA MET A 210 -3.61 -25.95 3.51
C MET A 210 -2.57 -26.85 4.18
N CYS A 211 -2.46 -26.79 5.52
CA CYS A 211 -1.48 -27.59 6.28
C CYS A 211 -2.09 -28.84 6.92
N GLY A 212 -3.41 -28.85 7.09
CA GLY A 212 -4.11 -29.92 7.81
C GLY A 212 -3.75 -29.98 9.31
N PRO A 213 -4.27 -31.00 10.02
CA PRO A 213 -4.18 -31.06 11.47
C PRO A 213 -2.80 -31.41 12.04
N LYS A 214 -1.83 -31.79 11.20
CA LYS A 214 -0.52 -32.33 11.68
C LYS A 214 0.69 -31.48 11.28
N HIS A 215 0.53 -30.52 10.38
CA HIS A 215 1.65 -29.80 9.77
C HIS A 215 1.52 -28.28 9.84
N CYS A 216 0.59 -27.77 10.64
CA CYS A 216 0.42 -26.33 10.81
C CYS A 216 1.54 -25.74 11.68
N PRO A 217 2.37 -24.82 11.16
CA PRO A 217 3.43 -24.19 11.96
C PRO A 217 2.89 -23.42 13.17
N MET A 218 1.65 -22.94 13.10
CA MET A 218 1.00 -22.19 14.19
C MET A 218 0.68 -23.07 15.41
N GLN A 219 0.68 -24.41 15.26
CA GLN A 219 0.52 -25.34 16.38
C GLN A 219 1.83 -25.57 17.13
N THR A 220 2.95 -25.14 16.60
CA THR A 220 4.26 -25.27 17.27
C THR A 220 4.30 -24.30 18.43
N LYS A 221 4.20 -24.81 19.65
CA LYS A 221 4.37 -24.00 20.88
C LYS A 221 5.86 -23.95 21.20
N ILE A 222 6.44 -22.77 21.09
CA ILE A 222 7.81 -22.51 21.51
C ILE A 222 7.75 -22.17 22.99
N THR A 223 8.48 -22.93 23.84
CA THR A 223 8.58 -22.67 25.27
C THR A 223 9.65 -21.61 25.56
N ASP A 224 9.64 -21.03 26.76
CA ASP A 224 10.72 -20.09 27.17
C ASP A 224 12.10 -20.78 27.15
N GLU A 225 12.18 -22.07 27.47
CA GLU A 225 13.42 -22.86 27.36
C GLU A 225 13.90 -23.00 25.92
N ASP A 226 12.97 -23.17 24.95
CA ASP A 226 13.30 -23.20 23.53
C ASP A 226 13.83 -21.85 23.05
N LEU A 227 13.25 -20.74 23.52
CA LEU A 227 13.70 -19.39 23.20
C LEU A 227 15.10 -19.11 23.75
N GLU A 228 15.37 -19.46 25.02
CA GLU A 228 16.72 -19.34 25.60
C GLU A 228 17.76 -20.21 24.86
N GLY A 229 17.33 -21.38 24.42
CA GLY A 229 18.17 -22.25 23.60
C GLY A 229 18.50 -21.64 22.24
N LEU A 230 17.51 -21.02 21.57
CA LEU A 230 17.68 -20.32 20.30
C LEU A 230 18.56 -19.08 20.45
N GLU A 231 18.37 -18.28 21.50
CA GLU A 231 19.20 -17.10 21.79
C GLU A 231 20.68 -17.49 21.93
N LYS A 232 21.00 -18.55 22.69
CA LYS A 232 22.36 -19.06 22.82
C LYS A 232 22.97 -19.54 21.48
N VAL A 233 22.13 -20.15 20.63
CA VAL A 233 22.57 -20.57 19.28
C VAL A 233 22.83 -19.36 18.37
N LEU A 234 22.01 -18.33 18.48
CA LEU A 234 22.18 -17.09 17.73
C LEU A 234 23.40 -16.30 18.21
N GLU A 235 23.64 -16.19 19.52
CA GLU A 235 24.84 -15.56 20.08
C GLU A 235 26.13 -16.27 19.63
N THR A 236 26.12 -17.60 19.57
CA THR A 236 27.28 -18.39 19.10
C THR A 236 27.50 -18.29 17.58
N LYS A 237 26.48 -17.98 16.80
CA LYS A 237 26.56 -17.75 15.33
C LYS A 237 26.72 -16.29 14.95
N ALA A 238 26.35 -15.36 15.79
CA ALA A 238 26.38 -13.91 15.55
C ALA A 238 27.78 -13.27 15.61
N GLY A 239 28.83 -14.06 15.81
CA GLY A 239 30.20 -13.60 15.53
C GLY A 239 30.45 -13.25 14.06
N ALA A 240 29.45 -13.28 13.18
CA ALA A 240 29.59 -13.06 11.74
C ALA A 240 28.58 -12.11 11.08
N ALA A 241 27.56 -11.61 11.76
CA ALA A 241 26.69 -10.55 11.22
C ALA A 241 25.92 -9.85 12.35
N GLU A 242 25.99 -8.52 12.40
CA GLU A 242 25.14 -7.69 13.27
C GLU A 242 23.68 -7.80 12.80
N LEU A 243 22.96 -8.74 13.35
CA LEU A 243 21.50 -8.74 13.26
C LEU A 243 20.98 -7.91 14.44
N THR A 244 20.40 -6.76 14.16
CA THR A 244 19.69 -5.96 15.15
C THR A 244 18.49 -6.77 15.67
N PRO A 245 18.42 -7.13 16.97
CA PRO A 245 17.30 -7.91 17.46
C PRO A 245 16.03 -7.06 17.40
N VAL A 246 15.01 -7.57 16.73
CA VAL A 246 13.65 -7.04 16.84
C VAL A 246 13.17 -7.36 18.27
N LYS A 247 13.10 -6.36 19.14
CA LYS A 247 12.47 -6.51 20.45
C LYS A 247 10.98 -6.75 20.24
N LEU A 248 10.56 -7.98 20.43
CA LEU A 248 9.15 -8.28 20.66
C LEU A 248 8.85 -7.90 22.10
N ASP A 249 8.24 -6.74 22.32
CA ASP A 249 7.73 -6.38 23.65
C ASP A 249 6.67 -7.40 24.02
N LYS A 250 6.93 -8.09 25.14
CA LYS A 250 5.96 -9.00 25.76
C LYS A 250 4.73 -8.15 26.11
N ALA A 251 3.61 -8.40 25.44
CA ALA A 251 2.33 -7.88 25.88
C ALA A 251 1.86 -8.77 27.06
N ASP A 252 1.72 -8.16 28.26
CA ASP A 252 1.06 -8.73 29.41
C ASP A 252 -0.44 -8.99 29.13
#